data_0cc6376a3e06c65aa8add288e80e9555
#
_entry.id   0cc6376a3e06c65aa8add288e80e9555
#
_cell.length_a   1.000
_cell.length_b   1.000
_cell.length_c   1.000
_cell.angle_alpha   90.00
_cell.angle_beta   90.00
_cell.angle_gamma   90.00
#
_symmetry.space_group_name_H-M   'P 1'
#
loop_
_entity.id
_entity.type
_entity.pdbx_description
1 polymer ?
#
loop_
_entity_poly.entity_id
_entity_poly.type
_entity_poly.pdbx_seq_one_letter_code
_entity_poly.pdbx_strand_id
1 'polypeptide(L)'
;MSARFVEAQPWWRPGAPAALAVMIVLLATASRHGFHGDELYFRMLPPAWWYDDQPPLTVWLAHAAASVSDAVWVQRLPAALAAGAGALVAGLFPRLLGADVRVQRIAAWAYAFTVYPLLMGHVMLTASLDLLGWQLVVLGVVAALTGRRHALTWAGAAAGVACWNKLLVLVLVAAAFVALAACARWVLRTGDAWCGAALLVAVGGFQVGAQIVHALPMLDVSADLVARHGALNRWLVVPLLVVFVGPPFVQVAWRGLWWRPGSRRAAHPGADGGDDDDGRHVEAGGWRSGPADDARVKAFGGVTNDPFSTDDGHAGRIAPDPPQQRTGPVLAVMAAIVLVFALVSPAQPYYAVAVFLPLVAVGWARAAAEEKHVWRRAPIVVTANAVVAALICLPIAPVSSPAFSIVSALDPMQRDQTDWPSLAAQMATARPTGAAIVTDSYALAGAAHQYGPALGVPRADVASWHNALWSLGPPRSDGDTHDVLAVGGDEHRIRAAFTRCDPAGRLIAPHDPFGLDGTTMLRCSDPRGGWGAVWPTLRRLGG
;
A
#
# COMPACT_ATOMS: atom_id res chain seq x y z
N MET A 1 32.76 -3.53 38.26
CA MET A 1 31.54 -3.91 37.48
C MET A 1 31.59 -3.19 36.15
N SER A 2 31.89 -3.91 35.08
CA SER A 2 32.03 -3.34 33.72
C SER A 2 30.67 -2.89 33.20
N ALA A 3 30.52 -1.59 32.96
CA ALA A 3 29.39 -1.05 32.19
C ALA A 3 29.46 -1.66 30.78
N ARG A 4 28.56 -2.63 30.48
CA ARG A 4 28.36 -3.10 29.12
C ARG A 4 27.78 -1.91 28.34
N PHE A 5 28.58 -1.35 27.44
CA PHE A 5 28.07 -0.47 26.39
C PHE A 5 27.01 -1.26 25.64
N VAL A 6 25.76 -0.90 25.85
CA VAL A 6 24.64 -1.41 25.03
C VAL A 6 24.78 -0.71 23.67
N GLU A 7 25.46 -1.40 22.76
CA GLU A 7 25.56 -0.98 21.36
C GLU A 7 24.16 -0.73 20.84
N ALA A 8 23.86 0.48 20.37
CA ALA A 8 22.54 0.85 19.89
C ALA A 8 22.22 -0.03 18.69
N GLN A 9 21.25 -0.93 18.84
CA GLN A 9 20.87 -1.85 17.75
C GLN A 9 20.40 -1.07 16.51
N PRO A 10 20.85 -1.44 15.29
CA PRO A 10 20.39 -0.85 14.05
C PRO A 10 18.85 -0.87 13.96
N TRP A 11 18.28 0.21 13.47
CA TRP A 11 16.84 0.45 13.46
C TRP A 11 16.02 -0.63 12.73
N TRP A 12 16.57 -1.24 11.69
CA TRP A 12 15.94 -2.28 10.88
C TRP A 12 15.93 -3.66 11.53
N ARG A 13 16.87 -3.94 12.44
CA ARG A 13 17.10 -5.28 13.01
C ARG A 13 15.89 -5.92 13.68
N PRO A 14 15.05 -5.19 14.44
CA PRO A 14 13.85 -5.79 15.03
C PRO A 14 12.82 -6.27 14.02
N GLY A 15 12.62 -5.55 12.92
CA GLY A 15 11.64 -5.88 11.89
C GLY A 15 12.13 -6.83 10.79
N ALA A 16 13.46 -6.97 10.61
CA ALA A 16 14.06 -7.73 9.53
C ALA A 16 13.57 -9.19 9.42
N PRO A 17 13.40 -9.96 10.50
CA PRO A 17 12.89 -11.33 10.39
C PRO A 17 11.47 -11.38 9.84
N ALA A 18 10.59 -10.47 10.23
CA ALA A 18 9.22 -10.39 9.72
C ALA A 18 9.19 -9.97 8.25
N ALA A 19 10.01 -8.96 7.88
CA ALA A 19 10.15 -8.50 6.51
C ALA A 19 10.65 -9.62 5.58
N LEU A 20 11.70 -10.33 5.98
CA LEU A 20 12.24 -11.44 5.20
C LEU A 20 11.23 -12.60 5.08
N ALA A 21 10.56 -12.96 6.19
CA ALA A 21 9.57 -14.02 6.20
C ALA A 21 8.41 -13.74 5.25
N VAL A 22 7.84 -12.54 5.28
CA VAL A 22 6.72 -12.19 4.37
C VAL A 22 7.17 -12.16 2.92
N MET A 23 8.35 -11.62 2.60
CA MET A 23 8.88 -11.63 1.23
C MET A 23 9.08 -13.06 0.72
N ILE A 24 9.68 -13.95 1.53
CA ILE A 24 9.87 -15.36 1.16
C ILE A 24 8.53 -16.04 0.90
N VAL A 25 7.55 -15.87 1.78
CA VAL A 25 6.23 -16.49 1.63
C VAL A 25 5.53 -15.99 0.37
N LEU A 26 5.52 -14.67 0.14
CA LEU A 26 4.91 -14.07 -1.04
C LEU A 26 5.56 -14.55 -2.34
N LEU A 27 6.89 -14.55 -2.42
CA LEU A 27 7.61 -14.99 -3.62
C LEU A 27 7.51 -16.51 -3.85
N ALA A 28 7.54 -17.31 -2.78
CA ALA A 28 7.39 -18.77 -2.89
C ALA A 28 5.99 -19.19 -3.39
N THR A 29 4.98 -18.35 -3.21
CA THR A 29 3.61 -18.61 -3.66
C THR A 29 3.25 -17.85 -4.93
N ALA A 30 4.05 -16.88 -5.36
CA ALA A 30 3.73 -15.92 -6.43
C ALA A 30 3.33 -16.55 -7.77
N SER A 31 3.90 -17.70 -8.14
CA SER A 31 3.66 -18.36 -9.44
C SER A 31 2.65 -19.52 -9.37
N ARG A 32 1.95 -19.69 -8.23
CA ARG A 32 0.98 -20.79 -8.11
C ARG A 32 -0.30 -20.58 -8.90
N HIS A 33 -0.73 -19.33 -9.04
CA HIS A 33 -1.76 -18.89 -9.98
C HIS A 33 -1.11 -18.06 -11.09
N GLY A 34 -1.87 -17.69 -12.12
CA GLY A 34 -1.43 -16.83 -13.22
C GLY A 34 -1.27 -15.37 -12.83
N PHE A 35 -1.12 -14.52 -13.82
CA PHE A 35 -1.18 -13.07 -13.65
C PHE A 35 -2.57 -12.63 -13.17
N HIS A 36 -2.64 -11.57 -12.39
CA HIS A 36 -3.88 -10.84 -12.15
C HIS A 36 -4.24 -9.99 -13.38
N GLY A 37 -5.53 -9.73 -13.62
CA GLY A 37 -5.95 -8.96 -14.78
C GLY A 37 -5.31 -7.56 -14.86
N ASP A 38 -5.12 -6.89 -13.72
CA ASP A 38 -4.42 -5.60 -13.67
C ASP A 38 -2.93 -5.73 -14.01
N GLU A 39 -2.27 -6.83 -13.61
CA GLU A 39 -0.87 -7.08 -13.98
C GLU A 39 -0.73 -7.23 -15.52
N LEU A 40 -1.69 -7.88 -16.17
CA LEU A 40 -1.76 -8.00 -17.62
C LEU A 40 -2.00 -6.65 -18.30
N TYR A 41 -2.85 -5.81 -17.70
CA TYR A 41 -3.09 -4.44 -18.15
C TYR A 41 -1.82 -3.59 -18.09
N PHE A 42 -1.10 -3.58 -16.97
CA PHE A 42 0.14 -2.80 -16.83
C PHE A 42 1.23 -3.27 -17.80
N ARG A 43 1.27 -4.57 -18.14
CA ARG A 43 2.21 -5.11 -19.13
C ARG A 43 1.86 -4.71 -20.57
N MET A 44 0.60 -4.46 -20.86
CA MET A 44 0.13 -4.04 -22.18
C MET A 44 0.30 -2.54 -22.41
N LEU A 45 0.12 -1.70 -21.37
CA LEU A 45 0.30 -0.25 -21.48
C LEU A 45 1.76 0.08 -21.80
N PRO A 46 2.07 0.84 -22.87
CA PRO A 46 3.44 1.31 -23.10
C PRO A 46 3.85 2.30 -22.01
N PRO A 47 5.14 2.33 -21.61
CA PRO A 47 5.63 3.30 -20.63
C PRO A 47 5.39 4.75 -21.09
N ALA A 48 4.66 5.50 -20.26
CA ALA A 48 4.36 6.92 -20.47
C ALA A 48 4.58 7.71 -19.17
N TRP A 49 4.51 9.04 -19.23
CA TRP A 49 4.68 9.90 -18.05
C TRP A 49 3.38 10.10 -17.27
N TRP A 50 2.25 9.81 -17.86
CA TRP A 50 0.93 9.87 -17.24
C TRP A 50 -0.07 8.99 -18.02
N TYR A 51 -1.20 8.66 -17.38
CA TYR A 51 -2.34 7.96 -17.97
C TYR A 51 -3.64 8.57 -17.46
N ASP A 52 -4.74 8.33 -18.16
CA ASP A 52 -6.07 8.83 -17.83
C ASP A 52 -6.57 8.29 -16.46
N ASP A 53 -6.28 7.04 -16.17
CA ASP A 53 -6.85 6.28 -15.05
C ASP A 53 -5.90 6.09 -13.87
N GLN A 54 -4.59 6.29 -14.05
CA GLN A 54 -3.61 6.06 -13.00
C GLN A 54 -2.28 6.78 -13.27
N PRO A 55 -1.46 7.08 -12.24
CA PRO A 55 -0.08 7.49 -12.43
C PRO A 55 0.83 6.34 -12.87
N PRO A 56 2.03 6.62 -13.44
CA PRO A 56 2.80 5.67 -14.23
C PRO A 56 3.70 4.69 -13.46
N LEU A 57 3.97 4.90 -12.17
CA LEU A 57 5.02 4.15 -11.45
C LEU A 57 4.81 2.63 -11.50
N THR A 58 3.56 2.17 -11.30
CA THR A 58 3.25 0.73 -11.35
C THR A 58 3.49 0.16 -12.75
N VAL A 59 3.13 0.90 -13.81
CA VAL A 59 3.39 0.49 -15.21
C VAL A 59 4.88 0.42 -15.49
N TRP A 60 5.67 1.41 -15.05
CA TRP A 60 7.13 1.39 -15.21
C TRP A 60 7.77 0.18 -14.53
N LEU A 61 7.34 -0.14 -13.31
CA LEU A 61 7.84 -1.31 -12.59
C LEU A 61 7.40 -2.63 -13.26
N ALA A 62 6.20 -2.68 -13.82
CA ALA A 62 5.72 -3.84 -14.58
C ALA A 62 6.58 -4.08 -15.82
N HIS A 63 6.94 -3.02 -16.57
CA HIS A 63 7.83 -3.13 -17.71
C HIS A 63 9.27 -3.47 -17.31
N ALA A 64 9.78 -2.89 -16.22
CA ALA A 64 11.10 -3.25 -15.70
C ALA A 64 11.16 -4.74 -15.31
N ALA A 65 10.12 -5.26 -14.66
CA ALA A 65 10.01 -6.68 -14.36
C ALA A 65 9.95 -7.54 -15.63
N ALA A 66 9.11 -7.16 -16.61
CA ALA A 66 8.95 -7.85 -17.88
C ALA A 66 10.23 -7.86 -18.73
N SER A 67 11.09 -6.84 -18.62
CA SER A 67 12.40 -6.81 -19.29
C SER A 67 13.39 -7.82 -18.73
N VAL A 68 13.17 -8.28 -17.50
CA VAL A 68 14.01 -9.31 -16.84
C VAL A 68 13.47 -10.71 -17.14
N SER A 69 12.16 -10.93 -17.00
CA SER A 69 11.54 -12.23 -17.26
C SER A 69 10.01 -12.10 -17.36
N ASP A 70 9.40 -13.00 -18.14
CA ASP A 70 7.95 -13.16 -18.22
C ASP A 70 7.35 -13.97 -17.05
N ALA A 71 8.17 -14.42 -16.10
CA ALA A 71 7.69 -15.17 -14.94
C ALA A 71 6.84 -14.31 -14.00
N VAL A 72 5.73 -14.86 -13.53
CA VAL A 72 4.77 -14.16 -12.64
C VAL A 72 5.45 -13.63 -11.37
N TRP A 73 6.35 -14.41 -10.74
CA TRP A 73 7.05 -14.00 -9.53
C TRP A 73 7.95 -12.77 -9.71
N VAL A 74 8.53 -12.58 -10.92
CA VAL A 74 9.34 -11.40 -11.23
C VAL A 74 8.47 -10.16 -11.29
N GLN A 75 7.27 -10.27 -11.90
CA GLN A 75 6.27 -9.19 -11.91
C GLN A 75 5.87 -8.76 -10.51
N ARG A 76 5.80 -9.69 -9.54
CA ARG A 76 5.35 -9.46 -8.16
C ARG A 76 6.46 -9.05 -7.20
N LEU A 77 7.72 -9.10 -7.64
CA LEU A 77 8.87 -8.74 -6.80
C LEU A 77 8.74 -7.34 -6.16
N PRO A 78 8.36 -6.26 -6.90
CA PRO A 78 8.21 -4.94 -6.29
C PRO A 78 7.14 -4.90 -5.19
N ALA A 79 6.02 -5.61 -5.36
CA ALA A 79 4.96 -5.71 -4.35
C ALA A 79 5.43 -6.44 -3.08
N ALA A 80 6.13 -7.58 -3.25
CA ALA A 80 6.70 -8.32 -2.13
C ALA A 80 7.76 -7.51 -1.37
N LEU A 81 8.60 -6.74 -2.08
CA LEU A 81 9.56 -5.82 -1.47
C LEU A 81 8.87 -4.70 -0.71
N ALA A 82 7.78 -4.13 -1.25
CA ALA A 82 6.98 -3.11 -0.56
C ALA A 82 6.34 -3.65 0.72
N ALA A 83 5.80 -4.88 0.69
CA ALA A 83 5.25 -5.54 1.88
C ALA A 83 6.32 -5.77 2.96
N GLY A 84 7.53 -6.23 2.57
CA GLY A 84 8.67 -6.38 3.47
C GLY A 84 9.13 -5.05 4.07
N ALA A 85 9.25 -4.00 3.25
CA ALA A 85 9.58 -2.64 3.71
C ALA A 85 8.50 -2.11 4.68
N GLY A 86 7.21 -2.36 4.39
CA GLY A 86 6.10 -2.03 5.28
C GLY A 86 6.21 -2.70 6.64
N ALA A 87 6.67 -3.95 6.72
CA ALA A 87 6.92 -4.63 7.99
C ALA A 87 8.05 -3.97 8.78
N LEU A 88 9.12 -3.51 8.12
CA LEU A 88 10.18 -2.72 8.77
C LEU A 88 9.61 -1.41 9.33
N VAL A 89 8.85 -0.68 8.51
CA VAL A 89 8.22 0.59 8.89
C VAL A 89 7.26 0.41 10.07
N ALA A 90 6.47 -0.68 10.10
CA ALA A 90 5.58 -0.98 11.22
C ALA A 90 6.33 -1.13 12.55
N GLY A 91 7.54 -1.71 12.54
CA GLY A 91 8.42 -1.80 13.71
C GLY A 91 8.97 -0.45 14.20
N LEU A 92 9.03 0.57 13.31
CA LEU A 92 9.55 1.90 13.67
C LEU A 92 8.55 2.74 14.49
N PHE A 93 7.25 2.55 14.35
CA PHE A 93 6.26 3.29 15.15
C PHE A 93 6.45 3.09 16.65
N PRO A 94 6.52 1.84 17.18
CA PRO A 94 6.83 1.62 18.58
C PRO A 94 8.20 2.17 18.99
N ARG A 95 9.21 2.10 18.11
CA ARG A 95 10.54 2.67 18.37
C ARG A 95 10.48 4.18 18.60
N LEU A 96 9.78 4.92 17.75
CA LEU A 96 9.59 6.37 17.89
C LEU A 96 8.88 6.74 19.19
N LEU A 97 8.03 5.84 19.70
CA LEU A 97 7.30 6.01 20.95
C LEU A 97 8.07 5.49 22.19
N GLY A 98 9.34 5.10 22.03
CA GLY A 98 10.20 4.64 23.11
C GLY A 98 9.92 3.23 23.62
N ALA A 99 9.18 2.42 22.85
CA ALA A 99 8.91 1.03 23.18
C ALA A 99 10.13 0.13 22.93
N ASP A 100 10.23 -0.96 23.68
CA ASP A 100 11.33 -1.90 23.60
C ASP A 100 11.36 -2.71 22.27
N VAL A 101 12.45 -3.44 22.03
CA VAL A 101 12.69 -4.24 20.83
C VAL A 101 11.64 -5.34 20.64
N ARG A 102 11.08 -5.86 21.73
CA ARG A 102 10.05 -6.91 21.66
C ARG A 102 8.76 -6.36 21.08
N VAL A 103 8.36 -5.14 21.48
CA VAL A 103 7.18 -4.45 20.92
C VAL A 103 7.38 -4.15 19.43
N GLN A 104 8.58 -3.68 19.04
CA GLN A 104 8.94 -3.42 17.65
C GLN A 104 8.81 -4.70 16.80
N ARG A 105 9.30 -5.83 17.30
CA ARG A 105 9.14 -7.13 16.62
C ARG A 105 7.67 -7.53 16.46
N ILE A 106 6.86 -7.43 17.52
CA ILE A 106 5.44 -7.80 17.45
C ILE A 106 4.69 -6.92 16.45
N ALA A 107 4.95 -5.61 16.43
CA ALA A 107 4.33 -4.72 15.45
C ALA A 107 4.70 -5.10 14.00
N ALA A 108 5.97 -5.44 13.75
CA ALA A 108 6.43 -5.89 12.45
C ALA A 108 5.78 -7.22 12.01
N TRP A 109 5.72 -8.23 12.89
CA TRP A 109 5.07 -9.51 12.60
C TRP A 109 3.56 -9.38 12.45
N ALA A 110 2.91 -8.57 13.29
CA ALA A 110 1.48 -8.29 13.18
C ALA A 110 1.13 -7.66 11.84
N TYR A 111 1.92 -6.69 11.36
CA TYR A 111 1.75 -6.09 10.05
C TYR A 111 2.00 -7.08 8.92
N ALA A 112 3.15 -7.76 8.92
CA ALA A 112 3.61 -8.61 7.84
C ALA A 112 2.58 -9.68 7.42
N PHE A 113 1.85 -10.22 8.38
CA PHE A 113 0.88 -11.29 8.18
C PHE A 113 -0.56 -10.88 8.51
N THR A 114 -0.88 -9.60 8.32
CA THR A 114 -2.25 -9.12 8.27
C THR A 114 -2.81 -9.29 6.85
N VAL A 115 -4.13 -9.43 6.71
CA VAL A 115 -4.83 -9.72 5.45
C VAL A 115 -4.42 -8.74 4.34
N TYR A 116 -4.50 -7.43 4.58
CA TYR A 116 -4.26 -6.44 3.53
C TYR A 116 -2.81 -6.39 3.03
N PRO A 117 -1.75 -6.40 3.87
CA PRO A 117 -0.38 -6.54 3.43
C PRO A 117 -0.08 -7.82 2.65
N LEU A 118 -0.70 -8.96 3.01
CA LEU A 118 -0.54 -10.21 2.26
C LEU A 118 -1.21 -10.14 0.89
N LEU A 119 -2.45 -9.63 0.82
CA LEU A 119 -3.17 -9.41 -0.42
C LEU A 119 -2.41 -8.51 -1.39
N MET A 120 -2.04 -7.31 -0.92
CA MET A 120 -1.36 -6.31 -1.74
C MET A 120 0.10 -6.67 -2.04
N GLY A 121 0.73 -7.49 -1.21
CA GLY A 121 2.08 -8.00 -1.46
C GLY A 121 2.13 -9.17 -2.44
N HIS A 122 1.01 -9.89 -2.60
CA HIS A 122 0.93 -11.07 -3.46
C HIS A 122 0.74 -10.74 -4.94
N VAL A 123 0.13 -9.61 -5.27
CA VAL A 123 -0.10 -9.14 -6.65
C VAL A 123 0.51 -7.75 -6.84
N MET A 124 0.90 -7.43 -8.08
CA MET A 124 1.44 -6.11 -8.41
C MET A 124 0.31 -5.17 -8.83
N LEU A 125 -0.21 -4.41 -7.86
CA LEU A 125 -1.25 -3.40 -8.05
C LEU A 125 -0.74 -2.01 -7.66
N THR A 126 -1.46 -0.96 -8.05
CA THR A 126 -1.20 0.38 -7.51
C THR A 126 -1.33 0.41 -5.98
N ALA A 127 -2.27 -0.36 -5.42
CA ALA A 127 -2.47 -0.48 -3.98
C ALA A 127 -1.30 -1.13 -3.24
N SER A 128 -0.47 -1.95 -3.92
CA SER A 128 0.69 -2.62 -3.32
C SER A 128 1.77 -1.64 -2.86
N LEU A 129 2.06 -0.64 -3.67
CA LEU A 129 3.03 0.41 -3.36
C LEU A 129 2.41 1.55 -2.52
N ASP A 130 1.12 1.84 -2.76
CA ASP A 130 0.37 2.89 -2.07
C ASP A 130 0.37 2.66 -0.55
N LEU A 131 0.20 1.41 -0.11
CA LEU A 131 0.24 1.04 1.29
C LEU A 131 1.56 1.46 1.98
N LEU A 132 2.71 1.21 1.34
CA LEU A 132 4.01 1.64 1.86
C LEU A 132 4.13 3.17 1.87
N GLY A 133 3.70 3.83 0.79
CA GLY A 133 3.69 5.30 0.69
C GLY A 133 2.92 5.95 1.84
N TRP A 134 1.71 5.45 2.13
CA TRP A 134 0.90 5.95 3.24
C TRP A 134 1.56 5.72 4.59
N GLN A 135 2.15 4.54 4.82
CA GLN A 135 2.87 4.26 6.06
C GLN A 135 4.05 5.21 6.29
N LEU A 136 4.81 5.53 5.24
CA LEU A 136 5.95 6.45 5.32
C LEU A 136 5.49 7.88 5.66
N VAL A 137 4.37 8.35 5.08
CA VAL A 137 3.78 9.64 5.41
C VAL A 137 3.33 9.68 6.89
N VAL A 138 2.59 8.66 7.34
CA VAL A 138 2.14 8.58 8.74
C VAL A 138 3.33 8.46 9.70
N LEU A 139 4.37 7.69 9.35
CA LEU A 139 5.61 7.59 10.12
C LEU A 139 6.29 8.96 10.29
N GLY A 140 6.38 9.74 9.20
CA GLY A 140 6.93 11.09 9.24
C GLY A 140 6.12 12.02 10.13
N VAL A 141 4.79 11.96 10.10
CA VAL A 141 3.92 12.72 11.03
C VAL A 141 4.19 12.33 12.48
N VAL A 142 4.25 11.03 12.81
CA VAL A 142 4.57 10.56 14.16
C VAL A 142 5.98 10.96 14.56
N ALA A 143 6.95 10.87 13.66
CA ALA A 143 8.33 11.30 13.92
C ALA A 143 8.42 12.80 14.22
N ALA A 144 7.68 13.65 13.49
CA ALA A 144 7.60 15.09 13.76
C ALA A 144 6.99 15.38 15.13
N LEU A 145 5.93 14.66 15.52
CA LEU A 145 5.31 14.77 16.84
C LEU A 145 6.22 14.29 17.98
N THR A 146 7.20 13.44 17.68
CA THR A 146 8.23 13.01 18.65
C THR A 146 9.49 13.88 18.61
N GLY A 147 9.48 14.98 17.85
CA GLY A 147 10.58 15.97 17.81
C GLY A 147 11.75 15.59 16.89
N ARG A 148 11.56 14.63 15.96
CA ARG A 148 12.61 14.25 15.00
C ARG A 148 12.78 15.34 13.93
N ARG A 149 14.03 15.68 13.66
CA ARG A 149 14.38 16.64 12.59
C ARG A 149 14.11 16.04 11.22
N HIS A 150 13.78 16.88 10.25
CA HIS A 150 13.53 16.51 8.84
C HIS A 150 12.40 15.47 8.64
N ALA A 151 11.57 15.23 9.68
CA ALA A 151 10.53 14.22 9.62
C ALA A 151 9.44 14.56 8.59
N LEU A 152 8.98 15.82 8.55
CA LEU A 152 8.01 16.26 7.54
C LEU A 152 8.64 16.47 6.17
N THR A 153 9.93 16.82 6.09
CA THR A 153 10.69 16.84 4.82
C THR A 153 10.66 15.45 4.17
N TRP A 154 10.97 14.39 4.92
CA TRP A 154 10.89 13.02 4.41
C TRP A 154 9.45 12.56 4.12
N ALA A 155 8.48 12.95 4.96
CA ALA A 155 7.06 12.65 4.70
C ALA A 155 6.58 13.29 3.39
N GLY A 156 6.97 14.54 3.12
CA GLY A 156 6.66 15.24 1.88
C GLY A 156 7.31 14.60 0.66
N ALA A 157 8.58 14.20 0.76
CA ALA A 157 9.26 13.45 -0.30
C ALA A 157 8.56 12.11 -0.58
N ALA A 158 8.22 11.35 0.47
CA ALA A 158 7.50 10.09 0.34
C ALA A 158 6.11 10.27 -0.30
N ALA A 159 5.36 11.30 0.11
CA ALA A 159 4.07 11.64 -0.50
C ALA A 159 4.23 12.05 -1.97
N GLY A 160 5.27 12.84 -2.31
CA GLY A 160 5.60 13.21 -3.68
C GLY A 160 5.87 12.00 -4.56
N VAL A 161 6.66 11.03 -4.09
CA VAL A 161 6.90 9.76 -4.80
C VAL A 161 5.61 8.93 -4.89
N ALA A 162 4.81 8.88 -3.82
CA ALA A 162 3.54 8.17 -3.84
C ALA A 162 2.53 8.74 -4.85
N CYS A 163 2.58 10.03 -5.17
CA CYS A 163 1.77 10.63 -6.24
C CYS A 163 2.05 10.01 -7.62
N TRP A 164 3.25 9.49 -7.86
CA TRP A 164 3.58 8.78 -9.11
C TRP A 164 2.97 7.38 -9.18
N ASN A 165 2.49 6.87 -8.04
CA ASN A 165 1.80 5.58 -7.96
C ASN A 165 0.28 5.74 -7.85
N LYS A 166 -0.18 6.64 -6.96
CA LYS A 166 -1.62 6.87 -6.73
C LYS A 166 -1.86 8.23 -6.08
N LEU A 167 -2.68 9.07 -6.70
CA LEU A 167 -2.98 10.41 -6.17
C LEU A 167 -3.82 10.40 -4.89
N LEU A 168 -4.36 9.24 -4.50
CA LEU A 168 -5.12 9.09 -3.25
C LEU A 168 -4.31 9.47 -2.00
N VAL A 169 -2.98 9.41 -2.04
CA VAL A 169 -2.10 9.88 -0.96
C VAL A 169 -2.35 11.35 -0.60
N LEU A 170 -2.85 12.17 -1.52
CA LEU A 170 -3.20 13.57 -1.26
C LEU A 170 -4.35 13.72 -0.25
N VAL A 171 -5.27 12.74 -0.21
CA VAL A 171 -6.32 12.69 0.84
C VAL A 171 -5.68 12.48 2.21
N LEU A 172 -4.66 11.60 2.31
CA LEU A 172 -3.91 11.42 3.55
C LEU A 172 -3.13 12.67 3.95
N VAL A 173 -2.49 13.34 2.99
CA VAL A 173 -1.75 14.59 3.23
C VAL A 173 -2.70 15.69 3.74
N ALA A 174 -3.88 15.83 3.11
CA ALA A 174 -4.92 16.75 3.56
C ALA A 174 -5.41 16.40 4.98
N ALA A 175 -5.66 15.11 5.25
CA ALA A 175 -6.04 14.65 6.59
C ALA A 175 -4.95 14.93 7.63
N ALA A 176 -3.67 14.71 7.29
CA ALA A 176 -2.53 15.02 8.15
C ALA A 176 -2.42 16.52 8.42
N PHE A 177 -2.58 17.36 7.39
CA PHE A 177 -2.58 18.81 7.55
C PHE A 177 -3.69 19.29 8.50
N VAL A 178 -4.92 18.83 8.30
CA VAL A 178 -6.07 19.20 9.16
C VAL A 178 -5.83 18.71 10.59
N ALA A 179 -5.37 17.48 10.77
CA ALA A 179 -5.08 16.91 12.09
C ALA A 179 -3.98 17.67 12.84
N LEU A 180 -2.89 18.02 12.14
CA LEU A 180 -1.79 18.82 12.70
C LEU A 180 -2.26 20.25 13.02
N ALA A 181 -3.05 20.88 12.15
CA ALA A 181 -3.60 22.21 12.39
C ALA A 181 -4.51 22.25 13.62
N ALA A 182 -5.32 21.21 13.81
CA ALA A 182 -6.24 21.11 14.96
C ALA A 182 -5.53 20.73 16.27
N CYS A 183 -4.59 19.77 16.22
CA CYS A 183 -4.06 19.16 17.43
C CYS A 183 -2.60 19.54 17.74
N ALA A 184 -1.80 19.96 16.74
CA ALA A 184 -0.36 20.19 16.87
C ALA A 184 0.15 21.28 15.91
N ARG A 185 -0.54 22.40 15.83
CA ARG A 185 -0.25 23.51 14.87
C ARG A 185 1.19 24.03 14.91
N TRP A 186 1.89 23.83 16.01
CA TRP A 186 3.29 24.22 16.15
C TRP A 186 4.19 23.47 15.16
N VAL A 187 3.85 22.23 14.82
CA VAL A 187 4.59 21.40 13.84
C VAL A 187 4.54 22.04 12.44
N LEU A 188 3.38 22.59 12.04
CA LEU A 188 3.19 23.25 10.74
C LEU A 188 3.94 24.58 10.61
N ARG A 189 4.38 25.18 11.72
CA ARG A 189 5.13 26.44 11.73
C ARG A 189 6.65 26.25 11.59
N THR A 190 7.12 25.00 11.50
CA THR A 190 8.54 24.68 11.36
C THR A 190 8.99 24.81 9.91
N GLY A 191 10.26 25.15 9.69
CA GLY A 191 10.87 25.09 8.35
C GLY A 191 10.80 23.69 7.73
N ASP A 192 10.83 22.63 8.56
CA ASP A 192 10.68 21.24 8.15
C ASP A 192 9.35 20.98 7.42
N ALA A 193 8.24 21.54 7.91
CA ALA A 193 6.94 21.44 7.27
C ALA A 193 6.93 22.09 5.87
N TRP A 194 7.54 23.26 5.74
CA TRP A 194 7.63 23.96 4.46
C TRP A 194 8.55 23.23 3.47
N CYS A 195 9.67 22.68 3.92
CA CYS A 195 10.53 21.83 3.10
C CYS A 195 9.77 20.57 2.63
N GLY A 196 8.97 19.95 3.51
CA GLY A 196 8.14 18.81 3.14
C GLY A 196 7.08 19.17 2.09
N ALA A 197 6.38 20.29 2.27
CA ALA A 197 5.42 20.79 1.28
C ALA A 197 6.08 21.09 -0.07
N ALA A 198 7.25 21.73 -0.06
CA ALA A 198 8.01 22.02 -1.28
C ALA A 198 8.43 20.73 -2.02
N LEU A 199 8.91 19.71 -1.30
CA LEU A 199 9.28 18.41 -1.89
C LEU A 199 8.06 17.67 -2.44
N LEU A 200 6.93 17.68 -1.72
CA LEU A 200 5.68 17.10 -2.25
C LEU A 200 5.32 17.75 -3.60
N VAL A 201 5.36 19.08 -3.68
CA VAL A 201 5.03 19.81 -4.93
C VAL A 201 6.09 19.57 -6.00
N ALA A 202 7.37 19.63 -5.66
CA ALA A 202 8.46 19.44 -6.63
C ALA A 202 8.46 18.02 -7.24
N VAL A 203 8.17 16.98 -6.44
CA VAL A 203 8.21 15.59 -6.88
C VAL A 203 6.84 15.14 -7.42
N GLY A 204 5.74 15.43 -6.71
CA GLY A 204 4.40 14.93 -7.03
C GLY A 204 3.58 15.88 -7.91
N GLY A 205 3.97 17.16 -8.00
CA GLY A 205 3.18 18.18 -8.67
C GLY A 205 2.97 17.94 -10.16
N PHE A 206 3.90 17.25 -10.82
CA PHE A 206 3.75 16.88 -12.24
C PHE A 206 2.50 16.01 -12.45
N GLN A 207 2.26 15.01 -11.62
CA GLN A 207 1.11 14.11 -11.76
C GLN A 207 -0.21 14.83 -11.51
N VAL A 208 -0.25 15.75 -10.55
CA VAL A 208 -1.41 16.62 -10.29
C VAL A 208 -1.63 17.57 -11.47
N GLY A 209 -0.57 18.21 -11.95
CA GLY A 209 -0.61 19.11 -13.09
C GLY A 209 -1.09 18.42 -14.37
N ALA A 210 -0.62 17.21 -14.65
CA ALA A 210 -1.06 16.41 -15.79
C ALA A 210 -2.58 16.13 -15.71
N GLN A 211 -3.09 15.72 -14.55
CA GLN A 211 -4.53 15.52 -14.37
C GLN A 211 -5.34 16.81 -14.60
N ILE A 212 -4.86 17.95 -14.09
CA ILE A 212 -5.56 19.24 -14.26
C ILE A 212 -5.60 19.64 -15.74
N VAL A 213 -4.46 19.55 -16.45
CA VAL A 213 -4.36 19.92 -17.88
C VAL A 213 -5.29 19.07 -18.75
N HIS A 214 -5.52 17.79 -18.36
CA HIS A 214 -6.38 16.87 -19.11
C HIS A 214 -7.80 16.76 -18.52
N ALA A 215 -8.28 17.77 -17.80
CA ALA A 215 -9.64 17.85 -17.24
C ALA A 215 -9.95 16.76 -16.18
N LEU A 216 -8.95 16.29 -15.44
CA LEU A 216 -9.09 15.38 -14.29
C LEU A 216 -9.76 14.02 -14.62
N PRO A 217 -9.32 13.27 -15.64
CA PRO A 217 -9.97 12.04 -16.07
C PRO A 217 -10.06 10.97 -14.97
N MET A 218 -9.14 10.99 -13.97
CA MET A 218 -9.23 10.10 -12.80
C MET A 218 -10.49 10.34 -11.95
N LEU A 219 -11.08 11.53 -11.98
CA LEU A 219 -12.36 11.79 -11.31
C LEU A 219 -13.50 11.09 -12.02
N ASP A 220 -13.47 11.02 -13.36
CA ASP A 220 -14.47 10.30 -14.14
C ASP A 220 -14.40 8.79 -13.84
N VAL A 221 -13.18 8.23 -13.75
CA VAL A 221 -12.97 6.83 -13.33
C VAL A 221 -13.53 6.59 -11.93
N SER A 222 -13.24 7.51 -10.99
CA SER A 222 -13.77 7.40 -9.62
C SER A 222 -15.29 7.51 -9.58
N ALA A 223 -15.86 8.41 -10.37
CA ALA A 223 -17.32 8.61 -10.47
C ALA A 223 -18.01 7.36 -11.05
N ASP A 224 -17.44 6.73 -12.08
CA ASP A 224 -17.96 5.49 -12.65
C ASP A 224 -17.93 4.34 -11.62
N LEU A 225 -16.81 4.17 -10.90
CA LEU A 225 -16.70 3.18 -9.82
C LEU A 225 -17.75 3.41 -8.72
N VAL A 226 -17.96 4.65 -8.32
CA VAL A 226 -19.00 5.01 -7.33
C VAL A 226 -20.40 4.74 -7.89
N ALA A 227 -20.65 5.04 -9.14
CA ALA A 227 -21.96 4.80 -9.77
C ALA A 227 -22.31 3.30 -9.83
N ARG A 228 -21.33 2.46 -10.14
CA ARG A 228 -21.56 1.00 -10.27
C ARG A 228 -21.55 0.26 -8.94
N HIS A 229 -20.62 0.58 -8.04
CA HIS A 229 -20.35 -0.21 -6.85
C HIS A 229 -20.53 0.57 -5.53
N GLY A 230 -20.74 1.89 -5.60
CA GLY A 230 -20.69 2.75 -4.42
C GLY A 230 -21.72 2.42 -3.35
N ALA A 231 -22.91 1.97 -3.71
CA ALA A 231 -23.93 1.56 -2.75
C ALA A 231 -23.45 0.37 -1.90
N LEU A 232 -22.95 -0.68 -2.56
CA LEU A 232 -22.41 -1.87 -1.89
C LEU A 232 -21.12 -1.54 -1.11
N ASN A 233 -20.17 -0.85 -1.77
CA ASN A 233 -18.90 -0.51 -1.19
C ASN A 233 -19.04 0.29 0.10
N ARG A 234 -20.00 1.22 0.18
CA ARG A 234 -20.26 2.02 1.40
C ARG A 234 -20.58 1.13 2.60
N TRP A 235 -21.38 0.09 2.42
CA TRP A 235 -21.69 -0.87 3.47
C TRP A 235 -20.49 -1.76 3.82
N LEU A 236 -19.64 -2.03 2.84
CA LEU A 236 -18.47 -2.89 3.02
C LEU A 236 -17.27 -2.17 3.64
N VAL A 237 -17.19 -0.83 3.65
CA VAL A 237 -16.04 -0.09 4.21
C VAL A 237 -15.68 -0.56 5.61
N VAL A 238 -16.63 -0.58 6.54
CA VAL A 238 -16.35 -0.95 7.94
C VAL A 238 -16.10 -2.44 8.11
N PRO A 239 -16.92 -3.37 7.58
CA PRO A 239 -16.63 -4.79 7.65
C PRO A 239 -15.28 -5.18 7.05
N LEU A 240 -14.94 -4.67 5.87
CA LEU A 240 -13.66 -4.95 5.22
C LEU A 240 -12.49 -4.30 5.94
N LEU A 241 -12.68 -3.10 6.51
CA LEU A 241 -11.65 -2.51 7.37
C LEU A 241 -11.30 -3.43 8.55
N VAL A 242 -12.32 -4.03 9.20
CA VAL A 242 -12.12 -5.00 10.29
C VAL A 242 -11.37 -6.24 9.81
N VAL A 243 -11.76 -6.80 8.67
CA VAL A 243 -11.13 -7.99 8.08
C VAL A 243 -9.69 -7.70 7.67
N PHE A 244 -9.46 -6.59 6.98
CA PHE A 244 -8.15 -6.23 6.42
C PHE A 244 -7.12 -5.79 7.47
N VAL A 245 -7.58 -5.12 8.54
CA VAL A 245 -6.74 -4.82 9.70
C VAL A 245 -6.49 -6.06 10.55
N GLY A 246 -7.36 -7.06 10.45
CA GLY A 246 -7.39 -8.27 11.26
C GLY A 246 -8.28 -8.09 12.50
N PRO A 247 -9.35 -8.89 12.64
CA PRO A 247 -10.29 -8.75 13.73
C PRO A 247 -9.66 -8.64 15.13
N PRO A 248 -8.61 -9.43 15.47
CA PRO A 248 -7.95 -9.30 16.77
C PRO A 248 -7.22 -7.97 16.97
N PHE A 249 -6.84 -7.29 15.87
CA PHE A 249 -6.05 -6.06 15.93
C PHE A 249 -6.91 -4.79 15.97
N VAL A 250 -8.22 -4.89 15.74
CA VAL A 250 -9.14 -3.74 15.82
C VAL A 250 -9.07 -3.10 17.22
N GLN A 251 -9.07 -3.92 18.27
CA GLN A 251 -8.93 -3.43 19.63
C GLN A 251 -7.56 -2.76 19.86
N VAL A 252 -6.51 -3.31 19.27
CA VAL A 252 -5.16 -2.74 19.36
C VAL A 252 -5.10 -1.41 18.63
N ALA A 253 -5.67 -1.32 17.41
CA ALA A 253 -5.77 -0.07 16.65
C ALA A 253 -6.56 0.99 17.42
N TRP A 254 -7.69 0.62 18.04
CA TRP A 254 -8.48 1.50 18.88
C TRP A 254 -7.67 2.10 20.03
N ARG A 255 -6.81 1.31 20.68
CA ARG A 255 -5.89 1.81 21.71
C ARG A 255 -4.87 2.80 21.15
N GLY A 256 -4.43 2.62 19.90
CA GLY A 256 -3.54 3.56 19.21
C GLY A 256 -4.12 4.97 19.10
N LEU A 257 -5.47 5.11 18.93
CA LEU A 257 -6.15 6.41 18.87
C LEU A 257 -6.06 7.18 20.19
N TRP A 258 -5.97 6.49 21.31
CA TRP A 258 -5.94 7.07 22.66
C TRP A 258 -4.55 7.08 23.26
N TRP A 259 -3.51 6.97 22.41
CA TRP A 259 -2.13 7.01 22.88
C TRP A 259 -1.85 8.27 23.71
N ARG A 260 -1.34 8.06 24.95
CA ARG A 260 -0.72 9.08 25.80
C ARG A 260 0.59 8.51 26.30
N PRO A 261 1.69 9.29 26.32
CA PRO A 261 2.92 8.84 26.94
C PRO A 261 2.61 8.49 28.39
N GLY A 262 2.94 7.27 28.81
CA GLY A 262 2.84 6.88 30.21
C GLY A 262 3.67 7.86 31.04
N SER A 263 3.09 8.45 32.06
CA SER A 263 3.88 9.03 33.14
C SER A 263 4.73 7.87 33.66
N ARG A 264 6.00 7.84 33.30
CA ARG A 264 6.96 7.06 34.07
C ARG A 264 6.80 7.60 35.48
N ARG A 265 6.12 6.88 36.40
CA ARG A 265 6.33 7.07 37.82
C ARG A 265 7.84 7.00 37.97
N ALA A 266 8.47 8.11 38.22
CA ALA A 266 9.79 8.14 38.76
C ALA A 266 9.72 7.20 39.98
N ALA A 267 10.29 6.02 39.83
CA ALA A 267 10.62 5.22 40.97
C ALA A 267 11.62 6.08 41.73
N HIS A 268 11.16 6.84 42.70
CA HIS A 268 12.02 7.35 43.75
C HIS A 268 12.56 6.09 44.44
N PRO A 269 13.86 5.81 44.36
CA PRO A 269 14.46 4.86 45.26
C PRO A 269 14.62 5.62 46.58
N GLY A 270 13.84 5.21 47.56
CA GLY A 270 14.07 5.65 48.93
C GLY A 270 13.11 6.68 49.47
N ALA A 271 11.98 6.20 49.99
CA ALA A 271 11.30 6.76 51.14
C ALA A 271 10.58 5.60 51.87
N ASP A 272 11.36 4.64 52.32
CA ASP A 272 11.00 3.87 53.49
C ASP A 272 11.76 4.54 54.65
N GLY A 273 11.06 5.50 55.26
CA GLY A 273 11.46 6.02 56.56
C GLY A 273 11.17 4.97 57.61
N GLY A 274 12.17 4.26 58.06
CA GLY A 274 12.21 3.62 59.32
C GLY A 274 12.79 4.61 60.33
N ASP A 275 11.98 5.08 61.22
CA ASP A 275 12.40 5.62 62.54
C ASP A 275 13.17 4.53 63.26
N ASP A 276 14.41 4.78 63.55
CA ASP A 276 15.07 4.26 64.75
C ASP A 276 16.21 5.22 65.16
N ASP A 277 15.94 5.89 66.24
CA ASP A 277 16.77 6.69 67.10
C ASP A 277 17.92 5.85 67.67
N ASP A 278 19.17 6.15 67.36
CA ASP A 278 20.26 5.96 68.35
C ASP A 278 21.48 6.82 68.00
N GLY A 279 21.73 7.75 68.86
CA GLY A 279 22.85 8.68 68.76
C GLY A 279 24.17 8.03 69.00
N ARG A 280 25.17 8.30 68.17
CA ARG A 280 26.59 8.37 68.51
C ARG A 280 27.36 9.34 67.62
N HIS A 281 27.88 10.38 68.27
CA HIS A 281 28.96 11.25 67.80
C HIS A 281 30.19 10.47 67.43
N VAL A 282 30.80 10.69 66.26
CA VAL A 282 32.24 10.58 66.05
C VAL A 282 32.71 11.61 65.02
N GLU A 283 33.88 12.18 65.37
CA GLU A 283 34.47 13.39 64.85
C GLU A 283 34.98 13.41 63.42
N ALA A 284 35.24 14.63 63.00
CA ALA A 284 35.89 15.09 61.80
C ALA A 284 37.26 14.49 61.47
N GLY A 285 37.52 14.22 60.22
CA GLY A 285 38.80 13.99 59.62
C GLY A 285 38.88 14.48 58.20
N GLY A 286 39.40 15.71 58.04
CA GLY A 286 39.66 16.26 56.70
C GLY A 286 40.94 15.65 56.09
N TRP A 287 40.93 15.52 54.77
CA TRP A 287 42.14 15.46 53.97
C TRP A 287 42.02 16.25 52.66
N ARG A 288 43.13 16.88 52.35
CA ARG A 288 43.37 17.96 51.40
C ARG A 288 43.41 17.48 49.92
N SER A 289 43.16 18.46 49.10
CA SER A 289 43.44 18.62 47.65
C SER A 289 44.89 18.21 47.25
N GLY A 290 45.01 17.64 46.04
CA GLY A 290 46.20 17.56 45.20
C GLY A 290 45.84 17.52 43.72
N PRO A 291 46.66 18.12 42.83
CA PRO A 291 46.24 18.59 41.52
C PRO A 291 46.52 17.66 40.34
N ALA A 292 45.75 17.88 39.30
CA ALA A 292 46.01 17.77 37.87
C ALA A 292 46.96 16.68 37.34
N ASP A 293 46.44 15.89 36.40
CA ASP A 293 47.20 15.53 35.20
C ASP A 293 46.30 15.43 33.98
N ASP A 294 46.62 16.27 32.99
CA ASP A 294 46.11 16.31 31.63
C ASP A 294 46.54 15.06 30.87
N ALA A 295 45.58 14.26 30.41
CA ALA A 295 45.80 13.31 29.34
C ALA A 295 44.70 13.43 28.28
N ARG A 296 44.99 14.19 27.23
CA ARG A 296 44.23 14.23 25.99
C ARG A 296 44.18 12.83 25.36
N VAL A 297 43.05 12.17 25.40
CA VAL A 297 42.75 11.07 24.50
C VAL A 297 41.73 11.58 23.49
N LYS A 298 42.18 11.81 22.26
CA LYS A 298 41.36 12.02 21.09
C LYS A 298 40.58 10.71 20.80
N ALA A 299 39.32 10.65 21.21
CA ALA A 299 38.42 9.62 20.74
C ALA A 299 37.95 9.99 19.34
N PHE A 300 38.26 9.16 18.35
CA PHE A 300 37.64 9.15 17.01
C PHE A 300 36.16 8.85 17.20
N GLY A 301 35.32 9.87 17.07
CA GLY A 301 33.88 9.71 16.98
C GLY A 301 33.50 9.15 15.63
N GLY A 302 33.20 7.85 15.56
CA GLY A 302 32.53 7.26 14.40
C GLY A 302 31.13 7.84 14.32
N VAL A 303 30.87 8.63 13.28
CA VAL A 303 29.54 9.12 12.92
C VAL A 303 28.73 7.93 12.43
N THR A 304 27.88 7.39 13.31
CA THR A 304 26.83 6.45 12.87
C THR A 304 25.73 7.27 12.22
N ASN A 305 25.58 7.15 10.90
CA ASN A 305 24.46 7.71 10.12
C ASN A 305 23.17 6.95 10.44
N ASP A 306 22.70 6.98 11.69
CA ASP A 306 21.37 6.53 12.06
C ASP A 306 20.41 7.72 11.97
N PRO A 307 19.53 7.80 10.95
CA PRO A 307 18.57 8.91 10.79
C PRO A 307 17.56 9.00 11.95
N PHE A 308 17.56 8.02 12.87
CA PHE A 308 16.72 7.98 14.07
C PHE A 308 17.50 8.17 15.38
N SER A 309 18.78 8.58 15.31
CA SER A 309 19.62 8.85 16.48
C SER A 309 19.17 10.12 17.23
N THR A 310 19.22 10.08 18.59
CA THR A 310 18.76 11.17 19.46
C THR A 310 19.91 12.00 20.04
N ASP A 311 21.08 11.98 19.46
CA ASP A 311 22.25 12.64 20.04
C ASP A 311 22.23 14.16 19.77
N ASP A 312 21.54 14.91 20.67
CA ASP A 312 21.71 16.35 20.83
C ASP A 312 21.85 16.63 22.34
N GLY A 313 23.10 16.70 22.81
CA GLY A 313 23.44 17.17 24.17
C GLY A 313 23.09 18.65 24.35
N HIS A 314 21.86 18.95 24.72
CA HIS A 314 21.49 20.25 25.32
C HIS A 314 20.63 19.98 26.55
N ALA A 315 21.32 19.91 27.68
CA ALA A 315 20.72 20.02 29.01
C ALA A 315 20.18 21.44 29.26
N GLY A 316 18.92 21.52 29.70
CA GLY A 316 18.42 22.66 30.45
C GLY A 316 17.51 23.66 29.77
N ARG A 317 16.29 23.22 29.37
CA ARG A 317 15.07 24.05 29.40
C ARG A 317 13.90 23.16 29.79
N ILE A 318 13.14 23.57 30.82
CA ILE A 318 11.88 22.94 31.18
C ILE A 318 10.99 23.04 29.94
N ALA A 319 10.82 21.91 29.25
CA ALA A 319 10.00 21.84 28.06
C ALA A 319 8.51 21.90 28.44
N PRO A 320 7.65 22.64 27.69
CA PRO A 320 6.21 22.49 27.77
C PRO A 320 5.83 21.03 27.48
N ASP A 321 4.68 20.57 27.97
CA ASP A 321 4.14 19.21 27.85
C ASP A 321 4.67 18.39 26.67
N PRO A 322 5.19 17.18 26.91
CA PRO A 322 5.95 16.47 25.89
C PRO A 322 5.13 16.31 24.60
N PRO A 323 5.70 16.67 23.44
CA PRO A 323 5.02 16.64 22.12
C PRO A 323 4.34 15.31 21.81
N GLN A 324 4.84 14.21 22.40
CA GLN A 324 4.30 12.86 22.27
C GLN A 324 2.83 12.70 22.71
N GLN A 325 2.31 13.57 23.59
CA GLN A 325 0.91 13.50 24.05
C GLN A 325 -0.12 13.77 22.94
N ARG A 326 0.30 14.36 21.83
CA ARG A 326 -0.57 14.71 20.71
C ARG A 326 -0.66 13.62 19.63
N THR A 327 0.17 12.58 19.68
CA THR A 327 0.19 11.52 18.65
C THR A 327 -1.15 10.81 18.49
N GLY A 328 -1.79 10.40 19.59
CA GLY A 328 -3.11 9.76 19.53
C GLY A 328 -4.18 10.66 18.90
N PRO A 329 -4.40 11.89 19.41
CA PRO A 329 -5.37 12.82 18.81
C PRO A 329 -5.13 13.12 17.33
N VAL A 330 -3.89 13.33 16.90
CA VAL A 330 -3.56 13.57 15.49
C VAL A 330 -3.93 12.37 14.63
N LEU A 331 -3.53 11.15 15.03
CA LEU A 331 -3.86 9.93 14.30
C LEU A 331 -5.37 9.65 14.29
N ALA A 332 -6.09 9.98 15.38
CA ALA A 332 -7.54 9.84 15.45
C ALA A 332 -8.26 10.75 14.43
N VAL A 333 -7.85 12.02 14.33
CA VAL A 333 -8.40 12.96 13.35
C VAL A 333 -8.06 12.51 11.92
N MET A 334 -6.81 12.09 11.66
CA MET A 334 -6.44 11.55 10.34
C MET A 334 -7.30 10.33 9.96
N ALA A 335 -7.44 9.37 10.85
CA ALA A 335 -8.24 8.17 10.62
C ALA A 335 -9.72 8.49 10.39
N ALA A 336 -10.28 9.42 11.17
CA ALA A 336 -11.66 9.86 11.01
C ALA A 336 -11.90 10.53 9.64
N ILE A 337 -11.01 11.43 9.21
CA ILE A 337 -11.13 12.10 7.90
C ILE A 337 -11.05 11.10 6.76
N VAL A 338 -10.07 10.18 6.79
CA VAL A 338 -9.90 9.15 5.75
C VAL A 338 -11.09 8.18 5.74
N LEU A 339 -11.62 7.80 6.91
CA LEU A 339 -12.81 6.95 7.00
C LEU A 339 -14.05 7.65 6.43
N VAL A 340 -14.26 8.93 6.79
CA VAL A 340 -15.36 9.74 6.22
C VAL A 340 -15.21 9.86 4.71
N PHE A 341 -14.00 10.11 4.21
CA PHE A 341 -13.74 10.12 2.76
C PHE A 341 -14.13 8.80 2.11
N ALA A 342 -13.70 7.65 2.68
CA ALA A 342 -14.05 6.33 2.14
C ALA A 342 -15.56 6.04 2.14
N LEU A 343 -16.31 6.60 3.10
CA LEU A 343 -17.78 6.47 3.17
C LEU A 343 -18.51 7.41 2.20
N VAL A 344 -17.98 8.61 1.97
CA VAL A 344 -18.57 9.62 1.07
C VAL A 344 -18.25 9.32 -0.38
N SER A 345 -17.01 8.90 -0.66
CA SER A 345 -16.53 8.50 -2.00
C SER A 345 -16.14 7.02 -2.01
N PRO A 346 -17.12 6.10 -1.96
CA PRO A 346 -16.88 4.67 -1.80
C PRO A 346 -16.50 3.99 -3.12
N ALA A 347 -15.55 4.56 -3.86
CA ALA A 347 -15.02 3.96 -5.09
C ALA A 347 -14.38 2.60 -4.82
N GLN A 348 -13.63 2.51 -3.69
CA GLN A 348 -13.09 1.24 -3.22
C GLN A 348 -13.20 1.17 -1.68
N PRO A 349 -13.67 0.03 -1.12
CA PRO A 349 -13.97 -0.05 0.32
C PRO A 349 -12.72 -0.14 1.21
N TYR A 350 -11.54 -0.41 0.63
CA TYR A 350 -10.28 -0.59 1.38
C TYR A 350 -9.47 0.69 1.58
N TYR A 351 -9.89 1.84 1.08
CA TYR A 351 -9.11 3.10 1.14
C TYR A 351 -8.69 3.51 2.55
N ALA A 352 -9.51 3.21 3.55
CA ALA A 352 -9.18 3.55 4.94
C ALA A 352 -8.11 2.63 5.58
N VAL A 353 -7.87 1.43 5.05
CA VAL A 353 -7.01 0.42 5.70
C VAL A 353 -5.59 0.95 5.93
N ALA A 354 -5.06 1.67 4.95
CA ALA A 354 -3.67 2.15 4.99
C ALA A 354 -3.36 3.09 6.16
N VAL A 355 -4.35 3.84 6.70
CA VAL A 355 -4.16 4.68 7.89
C VAL A 355 -4.39 3.90 9.20
N PHE A 356 -5.19 2.81 9.16
CA PHE A 356 -5.47 2.01 10.36
C PHE A 356 -4.35 1.03 10.72
N LEU A 357 -3.58 0.55 9.74
CA LEU A 357 -2.43 -0.33 10.02
C LEU A 357 -1.34 0.34 10.89
N PRO A 358 -0.91 1.59 10.66
CA PRO A 358 -0.07 2.34 11.59
C PRO A 358 -0.65 2.45 13.00
N LEU A 359 -1.98 2.59 13.14
CA LEU A 359 -2.63 2.62 14.44
C LEU A 359 -2.46 1.32 15.22
N VAL A 360 -2.45 0.17 14.54
CA VAL A 360 -2.14 -1.12 15.19
C VAL A 360 -0.72 -1.09 15.77
N ALA A 361 0.27 -0.58 15.02
CA ALA A 361 1.64 -0.49 15.48
C ALA A 361 1.79 0.44 16.70
N VAL A 362 1.12 1.60 16.69
CA VAL A 362 1.05 2.53 17.84
C VAL A 362 0.31 1.88 19.02
N GLY A 363 -0.77 1.16 18.74
CA GLY A 363 -1.57 0.44 19.74
C GLY A 363 -0.77 -0.63 20.49
N TRP A 364 0.13 -1.33 19.82
CA TRP A 364 1.03 -2.28 20.48
C TRP A 364 1.96 -1.61 21.47
N ALA A 365 2.49 -0.41 21.14
CA ALA A 365 3.31 0.36 22.09
C ALA A 365 2.51 0.70 23.36
N ARG A 366 1.24 1.07 23.21
CA ARG A 366 0.35 1.36 24.34
C ARG A 366 0.01 0.11 25.15
N ALA A 367 -0.39 -0.97 24.48
CA ALA A 367 -0.73 -2.22 25.15
C ALA A 367 0.42 -2.75 26.01
N ALA A 368 1.66 -2.61 25.53
CA ALA A 368 2.85 -2.98 26.30
C ALA A 368 3.09 -2.11 27.53
N ALA A 369 2.72 -0.83 27.48
CA ALA A 369 2.88 0.10 28.59
C ALA A 369 1.81 -0.06 29.68
N GLU A 370 0.57 -0.42 29.31
CA GLU A 370 -0.58 -0.40 30.21
C GLU A 370 -1.02 -1.78 30.69
N GLU A 371 -0.91 -2.84 29.86
CA GLU A 371 -1.56 -4.14 30.13
C GLU A 371 -0.65 -5.36 29.94
N LYS A 372 -0.16 -5.89 31.04
CA LYS A 372 0.64 -7.12 31.03
C LYS A 372 -0.07 -8.35 30.44
N HIS A 373 -1.41 -8.44 30.54
CA HIS A 373 -2.17 -9.58 30.01
C HIS A 373 -2.25 -9.60 28.49
N VAL A 374 -2.55 -8.49 27.86
CA VAL A 374 -2.59 -8.37 26.39
C VAL A 374 -1.23 -8.67 25.79
N TRP A 375 -0.19 -8.21 26.48
CA TRP A 375 1.18 -8.42 26.07
C TRP A 375 1.61 -9.89 26.07
N ARG A 376 1.22 -10.68 27.08
CA ARG A 376 1.53 -12.11 27.15
C ARG A 376 0.88 -12.92 26.02
N ARG A 377 -0.30 -12.53 25.56
CA ARG A 377 -1.07 -13.22 24.50
C ARG A 377 -0.72 -12.73 23.09
N ALA A 378 0.00 -11.62 22.96
CA ALA A 378 0.31 -11.01 21.67
C ALA A 378 0.93 -11.99 20.63
N PRO A 379 1.94 -12.83 20.97
CA PRO A 379 2.48 -13.77 20.00
C PRO A 379 1.44 -14.79 19.50
N ILE A 380 0.57 -15.28 20.39
CA ILE A 380 -0.47 -16.26 20.04
C ILE A 380 -1.48 -15.61 19.08
N VAL A 381 -1.93 -14.41 19.40
CA VAL A 381 -2.89 -13.66 18.58
C VAL A 381 -2.32 -13.32 17.21
N VAL A 382 -1.06 -12.87 17.17
CA VAL A 382 -0.35 -12.57 15.90
C VAL A 382 -0.21 -13.83 15.05
N THR A 383 0.20 -14.95 15.64
CA THR A 383 0.34 -16.23 14.92
C THR A 383 -1.01 -16.75 14.41
N ALA A 384 -2.06 -16.72 15.24
CA ALA A 384 -3.39 -17.15 14.82
C ALA A 384 -3.92 -16.30 13.65
N ASN A 385 -3.78 -14.97 13.75
CA ASN A 385 -4.15 -14.08 12.64
C ASN A 385 -3.32 -14.37 11.38
N ALA A 386 -2.01 -14.60 11.51
CA ALA A 386 -1.12 -14.90 10.40
C ALA A 386 -1.54 -16.18 9.66
N VAL A 387 -1.90 -17.25 10.39
CA VAL A 387 -2.37 -18.49 9.80
C VAL A 387 -3.67 -18.28 9.02
N VAL A 388 -4.66 -17.61 9.64
CA VAL A 388 -5.95 -17.36 8.99
C VAL A 388 -5.77 -16.47 7.75
N ALA A 389 -5.02 -15.38 7.87
CA ALA A 389 -4.74 -14.48 6.75
C ALA A 389 -4.00 -15.20 5.61
N ALA A 390 -3.00 -16.02 5.92
CA ALA A 390 -2.27 -16.78 4.92
C ALA A 390 -3.16 -17.80 4.18
N LEU A 391 -4.05 -18.49 4.90
CA LEU A 391 -4.99 -19.44 4.29
C LEU A 391 -6.00 -18.78 3.34
N ILE A 392 -6.37 -17.53 3.59
CA ILE A 392 -7.32 -16.78 2.75
C ILE A 392 -6.59 -16.09 1.58
N CYS A 393 -5.48 -15.39 1.85
CA CYS A 393 -4.87 -14.47 0.89
C CYS A 393 -3.83 -15.11 -0.01
N LEU A 394 -3.21 -16.23 0.41
CA LEU A 394 -2.18 -16.86 -0.39
C LEU A 394 -2.75 -17.95 -1.32
N PRO A 395 -2.23 -18.10 -2.55
CA PRO A 395 -2.70 -19.11 -3.49
C PRO A 395 -2.21 -20.52 -3.10
N ILE A 396 -2.66 -20.99 -1.93
CA ILE A 396 -2.28 -22.30 -1.39
C ILE A 396 -3.17 -23.40 -1.96
N ALA A 397 -4.46 -23.12 -2.14
CA ALA A 397 -5.42 -24.06 -2.68
C ALA A 397 -5.20 -24.23 -4.19
N PRO A 398 -5.02 -25.48 -4.70
CA PRO A 398 -4.99 -25.73 -6.14
C PRO A 398 -6.31 -25.29 -6.78
N VAL A 399 -6.24 -24.66 -7.97
CA VAL A 399 -7.42 -24.13 -8.71
C VAL A 399 -8.48 -25.21 -8.96
N SER A 400 -8.06 -26.46 -9.17
CA SER A 400 -8.98 -27.60 -9.37
C SER A 400 -9.59 -28.18 -8.10
N SER A 401 -9.26 -27.65 -6.91
CA SER A 401 -9.73 -28.19 -5.63
C SER A 401 -11.03 -27.54 -5.15
N PRO A 402 -11.90 -28.26 -4.41
CA PRO A 402 -13.06 -27.64 -3.76
C PRO A 402 -12.69 -26.53 -2.77
N ALA A 403 -11.49 -26.60 -2.18
CA ALA A 403 -10.99 -25.54 -1.29
C ALA A 403 -10.81 -24.21 -2.02
N PHE A 404 -10.46 -24.22 -3.31
CA PHE A 404 -10.35 -23.02 -4.13
C PHE A 404 -11.67 -22.27 -4.23
N SER A 405 -12.79 -22.95 -4.40
CA SER A 405 -14.11 -22.31 -4.46
C SER A 405 -14.44 -21.54 -3.18
N ILE A 406 -14.04 -22.08 -2.02
CA ILE A 406 -14.24 -21.42 -0.71
C ILE A 406 -13.32 -20.20 -0.60
N VAL A 407 -12.03 -20.38 -0.90
CA VAL A 407 -11.04 -19.30 -0.78
C VAL A 407 -11.35 -18.17 -1.75
N SER A 408 -11.68 -18.48 -3.01
CA SER A 408 -12.00 -17.48 -4.04
C SER A 408 -13.33 -16.74 -3.79
N ALA A 409 -14.24 -17.32 -3.02
CA ALA A 409 -15.44 -16.63 -2.55
C ALA A 409 -15.12 -15.62 -1.43
N LEU A 410 -14.10 -15.91 -0.59
CA LEU A 410 -13.64 -15.01 0.47
C LEU A 410 -12.68 -13.94 -0.06
N ASP A 411 -11.86 -14.30 -1.04
CA ASP A 411 -10.87 -13.46 -1.71
C ASP A 411 -11.02 -13.57 -3.23
N PRO A 412 -11.83 -12.70 -3.86
CA PRO A 412 -12.04 -12.69 -5.31
C PRO A 412 -10.74 -12.54 -6.11
N MET A 413 -9.69 -11.91 -5.56
CA MET A 413 -8.40 -11.77 -6.24
C MET A 413 -7.74 -13.10 -6.57
N GLN A 414 -8.13 -14.20 -5.89
CA GLN A 414 -7.65 -15.55 -6.22
C GLN A 414 -8.17 -16.01 -7.59
N ARG A 415 -9.44 -15.81 -7.87
CA ARG A 415 -10.07 -16.16 -9.17
C ARG A 415 -9.61 -15.22 -10.29
N ASP A 416 -9.35 -13.95 -9.96
CA ASP A 416 -8.92 -12.94 -10.93
C ASP A 416 -7.49 -13.18 -11.47
N GLN A 417 -6.83 -14.25 -11.02
CA GLN A 417 -5.55 -14.74 -11.50
C GLN A 417 -5.67 -16.00 -12.38
N THR A 418 -6.88 -16.46 -12.69
CA THR A 418 -7.12 -17.74 -13.38
C THR A 418 -7.70 -17.54 -14.78
N ASP A 419 -7.78 -18.63 -15.55
CA ASP A 419 -8.45 -18.75 -16.87
C ASP A 419 -7.84 -17.92 -18.01
N TRP A 420 -6.93 -16.98 -17.80
CA TRP A 420 -6.41 -16.07 -18.84
C TRP A 420 -5.85 -16.76 -20.08
N PRO A 421 -5.04 -17.84 -20.00
CA PRO A 421 -4.59 -18.57 -21.18
C PRO A 421 -5.74 -19.19 -21.98
N SER A 422 -6.76 -19.74 -21.30
CA SER A 422 -7.95 -20.30 -21.92
C SER A 422 -8.80 -19.23 -22.60
N LEU A 423 -9.03 -18.08 -21.95
CA LEU A 423 -9.76 -16.96 -22.52
C LEU A 423 -9.05 -16.40 -23.76
N ALA A 424 -7.73 -16.27 -23.72
CA ALA A 424 -6.94 -15.85 -24.89
C ALA A 424 -7.06 -16.86 -26.05
N ALA A 425 -7.05 -18.16 -25.76
CA ALA A 425 -7.19 -19.22 -26.77
C ALA A 425 -8.60 -19.21 -27.41
N GLN A 426 -9.65 -18.98 -26.62
CA GLN A 426 -11.02 -18.85 -27.15
C GLN A 426 -11.15 -17.63 -28.06
N MET A 427 -10.60 -16.47 -27.68
CA MET A 427 -10.56 -15.27 -28.51
C MET A 427 -9.78 -15.50 -29.80
N ALA A 428 -8.61 -16.15 -29.73
CA ALA A 428 -7.80 -16.48 -30.91
C ALA A 428 -8.53 -17.41 -31.88
N THR A 429 -9.26 -18.41 -31.37
CA THR A 429 -10.04 -19.36 -32.17
C THR A 429 -11.27 -18.70 -32.82
N ALA A 430 -11.94 -17.81 -32.10
CA ALA A 430 -13.12 -17.10 -32.61
C ALA A 430 -12.76 -16.00 -33.62
N ARG A 431 -11.50 -15.54 -33.64
CA ARG A 431 -11.01 -14.46 -34.49
C ARG A 431 -11.00 -14.88 -35.95
N PRO A 432 -11.56 -14.08 -36.90
CA PRO A 432 -11.30 -14.28 -38.33
C PRO A 432 -9.81 -14.16 -38.65
N THR A 433 -9.32 -14.87 -39.63
CA THR A 433 -7.91 -14.82 -40.05
C THR A 433 -7.51 -13.38 -40.41
N GLY A 434 -6.47 -12.87 -39.81
CA GLY A 434 -5.99 -11.50 -40.04
C GLY A 434 -6.79 -10.39 -39.34
N ALA A 435 -7.94 -10.70 -38.71
CA ALA A 435 -8.73 -9.70 -37.99
C ALA A 435 -8.05 -9.27 -36.66
N ALA A 436 -8.32 -8.08 -36.17
CA ALA A 436 -7.89 -7.64 -34.85
C ALA A 436 -8.84 -8.13 -33.75
N ILE A 437 -8.33 -8.23 -32.52
CA ILE A 437 -9.13 -8.43 -31.30
C ILE A 437 -9.32 -7.08 -30.62
N VAL A 438 -10.57 -6.66 -30.41
CA VAL A 438 -10.89 -5.42 -29.71
C VAL A 438 -11.78 -5.73 -28.51
N THR A 439 -11.41 -5.29 -27.33
CA THR A 439 -12.10 -5.68 -26.09
C THR A 439 -12.64 -4.50 -25.30
N ASP A 440 -13.74 -4.74 -24.58
CA ASP A 440 -14.31 -3.82 -23.58
C ASP A 440 -13.64 -3.95 -22.20
N SER A 441 -12.80 -4.95 -22.01
CA SER A 441 -12.07 -5.20 -20.77
C SER A 441 -10.57 -5.07 -20.99
N TYR A 442 -9.94 -4.20 -20.20
CA TYR A 442 -8.47 -4.08 -20.20
C TYR A 442 -7.79 -5.41 -19.85
N ALA A 443 -8.42 -6.22 -18.97
CA ALA A 443 -7.87 -7.50 -18.56
C ALA A 443 -7.90 -8.53 -19.72
N LEU A 444 -8.99 -8.58 -20.50
CA LEU A 444 -9.06 -9.41 -21.71
C LEU A 444 -8.06 -8.97 -22.78
N ALA A 445 -7.92 -7.64 -22.98
CA ALA A 445 -6.88 -7.11 -23.88
C ALA A 445 -5.48 -7.53 -23.41
N GLY A 446 -5.19 -7.36 -22.12
CA GLY A 446 -3.93 -7.77 -21.54
C GLY A 446 -3.66 -9.28 -21.68
N ALA A 447 -4.70 -10.12 -21.52
CA ALA A 447 -4.60 -11.56 -21.74
C ALA A 447 -4.30 -11.91 -23.22
N ALA A 448 -5.03 -11.30 -24.15
CA ALA A 448 -4.79 -11.48 -25.59
C ALA A 448 -3.38 -10.98 -25.98
N HIS A 449 -2.94 -9.86 -25.43
CA HIS A 449 -1.59 -9.31 -25.67
C HIS A 449 -0.48 -10.21 -25.12
N GLN A 450 -0.68 -10.81 -23.93
CA GLN A 450 0.32 -11.66 -23.28
C GLN A 450 0.41 -13.06 -23.90
N TYR A 451 -0.74 -13.71 -24.12
CA TYR A 451 -0.80 -15.11 -24.55
C TYR A 451 -1.05 -15.27 -26.05
N GLY A 452 -1.56 -14.24 -26.72
CA GLY A 452 -1.91 -14.25 -28.14
C GLY A 452 -0.78 -14.61 -29.10
N PRO A 453 0.45 -14.12 -28.93
CA PRO A 453 1.56 -14.44 -29.85
C PRO A 453 1.80 -15.93 -30.01
N ALA A 454 1.70 -16.72 -28.95
CA ALA A 454 1.80 -18.18 -28.99
C ALA A 454 0.61 -18.85 -29.71
N LEU A 455 -0.48 -18.12 -29.93
CA LEU A 455 -1.72 -18.57 -30.55
C LEU A 455 -1.93 -17.96 -31.95
N GLY A 456 -0.89 -17.32 -32.52
CA GLY A 456 -0.95 -16.69 -33.83
C GLY A 456 -1.69 -15.33 -33.86
N VAL A 457 -1.83 -14.67 -32.72
CA VAL A 457 -2.37 -13.30 -32.61
C VAL A 457 -1.22 -12.33 -32.33
N PRO A 458 -0.79 -11.50 -33.30
CA PRO A 458 0.23 -10.50 -33.06
C PRO A 458 -0.22 -9.50 -31.98
N ARG A 459 0.71 -9.02 -31.16
CA ARG A 459 0.41 -8.01 -30.16
C ARG A 459 -0.18 -6.72 -30.74
N ALA A 460 0.23 -6.35 -31.96
CA ALA A 460 -0.25 -5.17 -32.66
C ALA A 460 -1.73 -5.28 -33.08
N ASP A 461 -2.28 -6.51 -33.16
CA ASP A 461 -3.67 -6.77 -33.53
C ASP A 461 -4.60 -6.75 -32.30
N VAL A 462 -4.10 -6.42 -31.11
CA VAL A 462 -4.91 -6.34 -29.88
C VAL A 462 -5.10 -4.88 -29.49
N ALA A 463 -6.37 -4.46 -29.37
CA ALA A 463 -6.75 -3.13 -28.91
C ALA A 463 -7.83 -3.20 -27.84
N SER A 464 -8.02 -2.13 -27.08
CA SER A 464 -9.13 -1.99 -26.14
C SER A 464 -9.58 -0.55 -26.06
N TRP A 465 -10.89 -0.34 -25.97
CA TRP A 465 -11.46 0.98 -25.72
C TRP A 465 -11.65 1.31 -24.23
N HIS A 466 -11.05 0.50 -23.36
CA HIS A 466 -11.15 0.62 -21.91
C HIS A 466 -9.95 1.39 -21.31
N ASN A 467 -10.23 2.35 -20.44
CA ASN A 467 -9.23 3.12 -19.68
C ASN A 467 -8.12 3.70 -20.59
N ALA A 468 -6.88 3.74 -20.13
CA ALA A 468 -5.76 4.30 -20.89
C ALA A 468 -5.43 3.52 -22.18
N LEU A 469 -5.91 2.27 -22.36
CA LEU A 469 -5.73 1.54 -23.63
C LEU A 469 -6.47 2.20 -24.78
N TRP A 470 -7.57 2.90 -24.50
CA TRP A 470 -8.28 3.66 -25.54
C TRP A 470 -7.40 4.71 -26.21
N SER A 471 -6.53 5.39 -25.46
CA SER A 471 -5.64 6.42 -25.99
C SER A 471 -4.53 5.89 -26.90
N LEU A 472 -4.30 4.56 -26.92
CA LEU A 472 -3.41 3.91 -27.87
C LEU A 472 -3.99 3.87 -29.30
N GLY A 473 -5.28 4.16 -29.44
CA GLY A 473 -5.98 4.18 -30.72
C GLY A 473 -6.60 2.84 -31.11
N PRO A 474 -7.34 2.82 -32.23
CA PRO A 474 -7.93 1.62 -32.79
C PRO A 474 -6.85 0.64 -33.30
N PRO A 475 -7.20 -0.62 -33.55
CA PRO A 475 -6.27 -1.58 -34.13
C PRO A 475 -5.73 -1.08 -35.49
N ARG A 476 -4.45 -1.40 -35.76
CA ARG A 476 -3.85 -1.05 -37.05
C ARG A 476 -4.46 -1.92 -38.15
N SER A 477 -5.04 -1.30 -39.14
CA SER A 477 -5.52 -1.97 -40.35
C SER A 477 -4.42 -1.92 -41.40
N ASP A 478 -3.55 -2.92 -41.42
CA ASP A 478 -2.60 -3.11 -42.52
C ASP A 478 -3.29 -3.91 -43.64
N GLY A 479 -4.22 -3.30 -44.39
CA GLY A 479 -4.87 -3.90 -45.52
C GLY A 479 -6.38 -3.69 -45.62
N ASP A 480 -7.03 -4.27 -46.61
CA ASP A 480 -8.45 -4.08 -46.99
C ASP A 480 -9.46 -4.70 -46.01
N THR A 481 -9.02 -5.39 -44.95
CA THR A 481 -9.94 -6.06 -44.01
C THR A 481 -10.11 -5.23 -42.75
N HIS A 482 -11.25 -4.59 -42.61
CA HIS A 482 -11.69 -3.90 -41.40
C HIS A 482 -12.40 -4.85 -40.41
N ASP A 483 -12.07 -6.15 -40.48
CA ASP A 483 -12.68 -7.17 -39.65
C ASP A 483 -12.07 -7.19 -38.26
N VAL A 484 -12.90 -7.30 -37.24
CA VAL A 484 -12.50 -7.41 -35.86
C VAL A 484 -13.28 -8.49 -35.11
N LEU A 485 -12.67 -9.09 -34.13
CA LEU A 485 -13.37 -9.78 -33.05
C LEU A 485 -13.60 -8.78 -31.92
N ALA A 486 -14.82 -8.30 -31.75
CA ALA A 486 -15.23 -7.47 -30.62
C ALA A 486 -15.64 -8.38 -29.45
N VAL A 487 -15.05 -8.14 -28.26
CA VAL A 487 -15.26 -8.98 -27.07
C VAL A 487 -15.71 -8.15 -25.89
N GLY A 488 -16.88 -8.47 -25.35
CA GLY A 488 -17.48 -7.77 -24.21
C GLY A 488 -18.19 -6.49 -24.62
N GLY A 489 -18.63 -5.75 -23.61
CA GLY A 489 -19.35 -4.49 -23.77
C GLY A 489 -20.84 -4.64 -24.06
N ASP A 490 -21.48 -3.48 -24.25
CA ASP A 490 -22.88 -3.42 -24.67
C ASP A 490 -23.02 -3.85 -26.15
N GLU A 491 -23.61 -5.00 -26.36
CA GLU A 491 -23.82 -5.57 -27.70
C GLU A 491 -24.56 -4.61 -28.64
N HIS A 492 -25.53 -3.87 -28.13
CA HIS A 492 -26.28 -2.88 -28.94
C HIS A 492 -25.36 -1.75 -29.42
N ARG A 493 -24.52 -1.25 -28.54
CA ARG A 493 -23.54 -0.20 -28.86
C ARG A 493 -22.50 -0.68 -29.88
N ILE A 494 -22.01 -1.92 -29.72
CA ILE A 494 -21.06 -2.50 -30.69
C ILE A 494 -21.73 -2.66 -32.05
N ARG A 495 -22.94 -3.23 -32.13
CA ARG A 495 -23.71 -3.38 -33.40
C ARG A 495 -24.03 -2.04 -34.05
N ALA A 496 -24.25 -1.00 -33.28
CA ALA A 496 -24.43 0.36 -33.80
C ALA A 496 -23.15 0.96 -34.39
N ALA A 497 -21.99 0.58 -33.87
CA ALA A 497 -20.69 1.08 -34.31
C ALA A 497 -20.22 0.46 -35.65
N PHE A 498 -20.64 -0.77 -35.98
CA PHE A 498 -20.19 -1.49 -37.16
C PHE A 498 -21.30 -1.69 -38.17
N THR A 499 -20.94 -1.90 -39.44
CA THR A 499 -21.90 -2.15 -40.52
C THR A 499 -22.54 -3.52 -40.36
N ARG A 500 -21.74 -4.52 -39.99
CA ARG A 500 -22.17 -5.90 -39.77
C ARG A 500 -21.49 -6.48 -38.54
N CYS A 501 -22.25 -7.21 -37.73
CA CYS A 501 -21.73 -7.99 -36.60
C CYS A 501 -22.49 -9.32 -36.51
N ASP A 502 -21.75 -10.42 -36.64
CA ASP A 502 -22.25 -11.79 -36.50
C ASP A 502 -21.82 -12.37 -35.15
N PRO A 503 -22.67 -13.17 -34.47
CA PRO A 503 -22.25 -13.83 -33.20
C PRO A 503 -21.06 -14.77 -33.44
N ALA A 504 -20.06 -14.71 -32.54
CA ALA A 504 -18.89 -15.59 -32.55
C ALA A 504 -18.83 -16.53 -31.35
N GLY A 505 -19.87 -16.52 -30.51
CA GLY A 505 -19.94 -17.31 -29.28
C GLY A 505 -19.86 -16.48 -28.02
N ARG A 506 -19.65 -17.17 -26.90
CA ARG A 506 -19.43 -16.56 -25.58
C ARG A 506 -18.19 -17.14 -24.95
N LEU A 507 -17.49 -16.35 -24.17
CA LEU A 507 -16.34 -16.82 -23.37
C LEU A 507 -16.82 -17.78 -22.28
N ILE A 508 -16.05 -18.82 -22.05
CA ILE A 508 -16.25 -19.78 -20.96
C ILE A 508 -15.10 -19.61 -19.99
N ALA A 509 -15.41 -19.15 -18.80
CA ALA A 509 -14.46 -18.90 -17.71
C ALA A 509 -14.93 -19.60 -16.43
N PRO A 510 -14.53 -20.86 -16.18
CA PRO A 510 -15.04 -21.66 -15.06
C PRO A 510 -14.88 -21.02 -13.68
N HIS A 511 -13.86 -20.15 -13.52
CA HIS A 511 -13.61 -19.45 -12.26
C HIS A 511 -14.08 -17.99 -12.28
N ASP A 512 -14.63 -17.54 -13.41
CA ASP A 512 -15.23 -16.22 -13.60
C ASP A 512 -14.33 -15.04 -13.13
N PRO A 513 -13.08 -14.93 -13.62
CA PRO A 513 -12.23 -13.79 -13.29
C PRO A 513 -12.90 -12.50 -13.76
N PHE A 514 -12.96 -11.49 -12.89
CA PHE A 514 -13.60 -10.19 -13.18
C PHE A 514 -15.06 -10.27 -13.65
N GLY A 515 -15.78 -11.37 -13.43
CA GLY A 515 -17.15 -11.55 -13.93
C GLY A 515 -17.22 -11.70 -15.45
N LEU A 516 -16.22 -12.35 -16.07
CA LEU A 516 -16.09 -12.46 -17.53
C LEU A 516 -16.71 -13.72 -18.12
N ASP A 517 -17.23 -14.64 -17.28
CA ASP A 517 -17.94 -15.81 -17.82
C ASP A 517 -19.19 -15.38 -18.62
N GLY A 518 -19.42 -16.04 -19.74
CA GLY A 518 -20.54 -15.72 -20.63
C GLY A 518 -20.38 -14.42 -21.45
N THR A 519 -19.24 -13.73 -21.39
CA THR A 519 -18.96 -12.52 -22.19
C THR A 519 -19.14 -12.79 -23.69
N THR A 520 -19.93 -11.96 -24.37
CA THR A 520 -20.26 -12.12 -25.80
C THR A 520 -19.04 -11.80 -26.69
N MET A 521 -18.85 -12.59 -27.73
CA MET A 521 -17.91 -12.35 -28.82
C MET A 521 -18.69 -12.11 -30.12
N LEU A 522 -18.31 -11.07 -30.86
CA LEU A 522 -18.94 -10.68 -32.15
C LEU A 522 -17.84 -10.54 -33.22
N ARG A 523 -18.06 -11.11 -34.38
CA ARG A 523 -17.28 -10.82 -35.60
C ARG A 523 -17.87 -9.63 -36.27
N CYS A 524 -17.20 -8.49 -36.24
CA CYS A 524 -17.69 -7.25 -36.80
C CYS A 524 -16.84 -6.78 -37.98
N SER A 525 -17.45 -6.17 -38.97
CA SER A 525 -16.79 -5.58 -40.13
C SER A 525 -17.24 -4.16 -40.38
N ASP A 526 -16.36 -3.39 -41.01
CA ASP A 526 -16.59 -2.03 -41.48
C ASP A 526 -17.12 -1.08 -40.39
N PRO A 527 -16.24 -0.46 -39.59
CA PRO A 527 -16.64 0.56 -38.64
C PRO A 527 -17.33 1.73 -39.40
N ARG A 528 -18.54 2.10 -38.97
CA ARG A 528 -19.39 3.10 -39.66
C ARG A 528 -18.72 4.47 -39.66
N GLY A 529 -18.38 4.94 -40.87
CA GLY A 529 -17.60 6.18 -41.03
C GLY A 529 -16.12 6.07 -40.71
N GLY A 530 -15.63 4.83 -40.59
CA GLY A 530 -14.22 4.51 -40.24
C GLY A 530 -13.93 4.60 -38.75
N TRP A 531 -12.72 4.16 -38.38
CA TRP A 531 -12.28 4.15 -37.00
C TRP A 531 -12.27 5.53 -36.34
N GLY A 532 -11.97 6.60 -37.08
CA GLY A 532 -11.99 7.97 -36.56
C GLY A 532 -13.35 8.41 -36.02
N ALA A 533 -14.45 7.93 -36.65
CA ALA A 533 -15.80 8.22 -36.20
C ALA A 533 -16.23 7.30 -35.04
N VAL A 534 -15.87 6.02 -35.10
CA VAL A 534 -16.36 4.99 -34.16
C VAL A 534 -15.57 4.98 -32.86
N TRP A 535 -14.25 5.08 -32.93
CA TRP A 535 -13.39 4.89 -31.75
C TRP A 535 -13.71 5.82 -30.57
N PRO A 536 -13.96 7.15 -30.79
CA PRO A 536 -14.38 8.04 -29.72
C PRO A 536 -15.70 7.61 -29.03
N THR A 537 -16.63 7.02 -29.81
CA THR A 537 -17.92 6.59 -29.26
C THR A 537 -17.84 5.34 -28.40
N LEU A 538 -16.78 4.55 -28.53
CA LEU A 538 -16.58 3.31 -27.78
C LEU A 538 -15.81 3.52 -26.46
N ARG A 539 -15.23 4.71 -26.23
CA ARG A 539 -14.45 4.98 -25.02
C ARG A 539 -15.22 4.60 -23.76
N ARG A 540 -14.54 3.84 -22.89
CA ARG A 540 -15.03 3.46 -21.57
C ARG A 540 -13.96 3.80 -20.52
N LEU A 541 -14.35 4.51 -19.46
CA LEU A 541 -13.55 4.74 -18.27
C LEU A 541 -14.21 3.99 -17.09
N GLY A 542 -13.43 3.39 -16.23
CA GLY A 542 -13.93 2.72 -15.04
C GLY A 542 -13.26 1.38 -14.75
N GLY A 543 -13.82 0.61 -13.81
CA GLY A 543 -13.31 -0.69 -13.38
C GLY A 543 -14.32 -1.81 -13.59
#